data_c7f41009b17879786bba72be6c5b597f
#
_entry.id   c7f41009b17879786bba72be6c5b597f
#
_cell.length_a   1.000
_cell.length_b   1.000
_cell.length_c   1.000
_cell.angle_alpha   90.00
_cell.angle_beta   90.00
_cell.angle_gamma   90.00
#
_symmetry.space_group_name_H-M   'P 1'
#
loop_
_entity.id
_entity.type
_entity.pdbx_description
1 polymer ?
#
loop_
_entity_poly.entity_id
_entity_poly.type
_entity_poly.pdbx_seq_one_letter_code
_entity_poly.pdbx_strand_id
1 'polypeptide(L)'
;VALASVNSIPGSPPNWKLAPSLAIDTQGIVASGFGKLETGRALFLEFTWPASVPGGAWLEALQESVTITHGVPAAQQDRAAAIAFTGTGLGYMGLGEQALASFARPFREGMYQEDRMRRLGDRRKGAWQESVIDGGPVWSANTPPRDPAEGKLDWMLPYQVPHDGAPEEDIRTPLTVHALLMLYTRTEEDSRLWRDDVVALLARHHVDVVRQLELLLDVEHQGISREHLGFADGLSQPAPYGLTVPKDESGLVTLEGRPAARDPVQGVPLGEVLIGYQNGHSEPAPGPVVPTWVGGDPSKIDPRPEQAKLPPHSLAEGFADLGLNGSYLVVRELKQDVAKFWTSLEENAARIRAQDPTANHVNAEWIAERVIGRGRDGHLLCPAGYRKPDRYGLPDNGFLFRSDDPHGVGCPPGSHVRRANPRDALAPKDDQESRETLLQAANNHRILRRGRKFGPKIADPKVDDERDRGLLFMCLNTDIARQFEFVQQTWLLNPAFATLFGEVDPLLGPAGPMTIREKPLRRTVDVRTYVQLAGGDYFFLPSMAALRYLALL
;
A
#
# COMPACT_ATOMS: atom_id res chain seq x y z
N VAL A 1 3.66 -35.35 -11.13
CA VAL A 1 5.00 -34.80 -11.00
C VAL A 1 4.97 -33.95 -9.75
N ALA A 2 5.58 -34.43 -8.65
CA ALA A 2 5.68 -33.70 -7.40
C ALA A 2 6.46 -32.42 -7.65
N LEU A 3 5.83 -31.26 -7.50
CA LEU A 3 6.49 -29.96 -7.48
C LEU A 3 7.40 -29.94 -6.26
N ALA A 4 8.70 -29.94 -6.50
CA ALA A 4 9.67 -29.71 -5.45
C ALA A 4 9.33 -28.39 -4.76
N SER A 5 9.08 -28.45 -3.46
CA SER A 5 8.87 -27.30 -2.61
C SER A 5 10.11 -26.42 -2.67
N VAL A 6 10.03 -25.34 -3.43
CA VAL A 6 11.00 -24.26 -3.27
C VAL A 6 10.73 -23.67 -1.90
N ASN A 7 11.64 -23.89 -0.97
CA ASN A 7 11.59 -23.37 0.38
C ASN A 7 11.68 -21.84 0.34
N SER A 8 10.52 -21.16 0.14
CA SER A 8 10.41 -19.76 0.49
C SER A 8 10.52 -19.69 2.02
N ILE A 9 11.45 -18.92 2.54
CA ILE A 9 11.55 -18.65 3.97
C ILE A 9 10.34 -17.80 4.32
N PRO A 10 9.33 -18.34 5.05
CA PRO A 10 8.16 -17.56 5.44
C PRO A 10 8.59 -16.41 6.35
N GLY A 11 8.10 -15.21 6.07
CA GLY A 11 8.41 -14.02 6.88
C GLY A 11 9.72 -13.32 6.57
N SER A 12 10.59 -13.88 5.75
CA SER A 12 11.72 -13.14 5.18
C SER A 12 11.21 -12.05 4.24
N PRO A 13 11.91 -10.90 4.13
CA PRO A 13 11.68 -10.02 3.00
C PRO A 13 11.72 -10.87 1.72
N PRO A 14 10.85 -10.58 0.74
CA PRO A 14 10.63 -11.47 -0.39
C PRO A 14 11.96 -11.94 -0.97
N ASN A 15 12.13 -13.26 -1.13
CA ASN A 15 13.32 -13.87 -1.70
C ASN A 15 13.43 -13.64 -3.22
N TRP A 16 12.94 -12.50 -3.67
CA TRP A 16 13.01 -12.08 -5.05
C TRP A 16 13.84 -10.81 -5.18
N LYS A 17 14.52 -10.68 -6.29
CA LYS A 17 15.21 -9.45 -6.70
C LYS A 17 14.79 -9.12 -8.11
N LEU A 18 14.71 -7.84 -8.41
CA LEU A 18 14.56 -7.40 -9.80
C LEU A 18 15.81 -7.77 -10.60
N ALA A 19 15.62 -8.15 -11.87
CA ALA A 19 16.73 -8.31 -12.80
C ALA A 19 17.58 -7.03 -12.83
N PRO A 20 18.92 -7.10 -12.96
CA PRO A 20 19.78 -5.92 -12.87
C PRO A 20 19.38 -4.77 -13.79
N SER A 21 18.98 -5.06 -15.03
CA SER A 21 18.52 -4.07 -16.00
C SER A 21 17.24 -3.37 -15.57
N LEU A 22 16.35 -4.07 -14.87
CA LEU A 22 15.11 -3.53 -14.33
C LEU A 22 15.36 -2.77 -13.03
N ALA A 23 16.20 -3.34 -12.16
CA ALA A 23 16.50 -2.77 -10.85
C ALA A 23 17.14 -1.38 -10.93
N ILE A 24 17.97 -1.12 -11.94
CA ILE A 24 18.64 0.18 -12.10
C ILE A 24 17.68 1.29 -12.53
N ASP A 25 16.59 0.94 -13.18
CA ASP A 25 15.58 1.91 -13.63
C ASP A 25 14.35 2.00 -12.70
N THR A 26 14.24 1.12 -11.71
CA THR A 26 13.14 1.11 -10.74
C THR A 26 13.57 1.78 -9.44
N GLN A 27 12.71 2.61 -8.83
CA GLN A 27 13.00 3.16 -7.49
C GLN A 27 13.13 2.03 -6.46
N GLY A 28 14.11 2.13 -5.58
CA GLY A 28 14.50 1.09 -4.62
C GLY A 28 13.40 0.66 -3.65
N ILE A 29 12.44 1.54 -3.37
CA ILE A 29 11.30 1.23 -2.50
C ILE A 29 10.42 0.10 -3.05
N VAL A 30 10.42 -0.12 -4.36
CA VAL A 30 9.75 -1.28 -4.97
C VAL A 30 10.42 -2.58 -4.54
N ALA A 31 11.74 -2.64 -4.66
CA ALA A 31 12.51 -3.84 -4.38
C ALA A 31 12.72 -4.10 -2.88
N SER A 32 12.74 -3.05 -2.06
CA SER A 32 13.09 -3.13 -0.64
C SER A 32 12.30 -2.13 0.20
N GLY A 33 11.86 -2.54 1.38
CA GLY A 33 11.33 -1.65 2.42
C GLY A 33 12.42 -0.93 3.22
N PHE A 34 13.69 -1.02 2.81
CA PHE A 34 14.85 -0.44 3.50
C PHE A 34 14.95 -0.87 4.97
N GLY A 35 14.76 -2.16 5.25
CA GLY A 35 14.66 -2.71 6.61
C GLY A 35 15.89 -2.53 7.51
N LYS A 36 17.03 -2.09 6.96
CA LYS A 36 18.24 -1.74 7.73
C LYS A 36 18.32 -0.25 8.09
N LEU A 37 17.41 0.57 7.56
CA LEU A 37 17.31 2.01 7.81
C LEU A 37 16.10 2.22 8.72
N GLU A 38 16.34 2.26 10.04
CA GLU A 38 15.27 2.16 11.05
C GLU A 38 14.50 3.47 11.22
N THR A 39 15.10 4.59 10.84
CA THR A 39 14.47 5.90 10.92
C THR A 39 14.19 6.48 9.54
N GLY A 40 13.27 7.41 9.44
CA GLY A 40 12.98 8.12 8.20
C GLY A 40 12.09 9.32 8.38
N ARG A 41 11.88 10.01 7.28
CA ARG A 41 10.96 11.15 7.18
C ARG A 41 10.10 11.01 5.94
N ALA A 42 8.82 11.25 6.09
CA ALA A 42 7.92 11.50 4.98
C ALA A 42 7.67 13.01 4.90
N LEU A 43 8.08 13.64 3.83
CA LEU A 43 7.91 15.06 3.57
C LEU A 43 6.82 15.22 2.50
N PHE A 44 5.72 15.83 2.87
CA PHE A 44 4.59 16.11 1.99
C PHE A 44 4.79 17.51 1.43
N LEU A 45 4.90 17.62 0.11
CA LEU A 45 5.37 18.79 -0.59
C LEU A 45 4.23 19.49 -1.32
N GLU A 46 4.16 20.81 -1.17
CA GLU A 46 3.33 21.70 -1.96
C GLU A 46 4.21 22.57 -2.86
N PHE A 47 3.85 22.72 -4.11
CA PHE A 47 4.54 23.54 -5.09
C PHE A 47 3.95 24.93 -5.12
N THR A 48 4.81 25.98 -5.00
CA THR A 48 4.36 27.37 -4.89
C THR A 48 5.13 28.31 -5.83
N TRP A 49 5.92 27.78 -6.77
CA TRP A 49 6.67 28.61 -7.72
C TRP A 49 5.75 29.35 -8.69
N PRO A 50 6.16 30.56 -9.14
CA PRO A 50 5.42 31.30 -10.14
C PRO A 50 5.52 30.64 -11.53
N ALA A 51 4.52 30.88 -12.40
CA ALA A 51 4.42 30.27 -13.74
C ALA A 51 5.64 30.51 -14.66
N SER A 52 6.52 31.43 -14.33
CA SER A 52 7.75 31.71 -15.10
C SER A 52 8.91 30.75 -14.77
N VAL A 53 8.78 29.95 -13.72
CA VAL A 53 9.81 28.98 -13.30
C VAL A 53 9.50 27.63 -13.95
N PRO A 54 10.49 26.96 -14.58
CA PRO A 54 10.31 25.59 -15.09
C PRO A 54 9.91 24.65 -13.96
N GLY A 55 8.86 23.85 -14.20
CA GLY A 55 8.28 22.99 -13.17
C GLY A 55 9.19 21.83 -12.73
N GLY A 56 10.17 21.46 -13.53
CA GLY A 56 11.16 20.41 -13.23
C GLY A 56 12.41 20.90 -12.48
N ALA A 57 12.68 22.21 -12.45
CA ALA A 57 13.95 22.77 -11.95
C ALA A 57 14.27 22.38 -10.48
N TRP A 58 13.27 22.30 -9.63
CA TRP A 58 13.43 21.85 -8.25
C TRP A 58 13.84 20.38 -8.16
N LEU A 59 13.29 19.54 -9.05
CA LEU A 59 13.58 18.11 -9.08
C LEU A 59 14.98 17.84 -9.61
N GLU A 60 15.45 18.61 -10.59
CA GLU A 60 16.83 18.60 -11.04
C GLU A 60 17.79 18.93 -9.88
N ALA A 61 17.57 20.06 -9.19
CA ALA A 61 18.36 20.47 -8.03
C ALA A 61 18.29 19.44 -6.88
N LEU A 62 17.14 18.82 -6.65
CA LEU A 62 17.00 17.73 -5.68
C LEU A 62 17.89 16.53 -6.05
N GLN A 63 17.88 16.10 -7.31
CA GLN A 63 18.65 14.94 -7.76
C GLN A 63 20.18 15.18 -7.73
N GLU A 64 20.63 16.40 -7.81
CA GLU A 64 22.05 16.75 -7.61
C GLU A 64 22.51 16.55 -6.16
N SER A 65 21.62 16.75 -5.19
CA SER A 65 21.93 16.71 -3.76
C SER A 65 21.44 15.43 -3.06
N VAL A 66 20.37 14.82 -3.56
CA VAL A 66 19.70 13.65 -3.00
C VAL A 66 19.64 12.55 -4.04
N THR A 67 20.41 11.50 -3.86
CA THR A 67 20.32 10.32 -4.71
C THR A 67 19.00 9.59 -4.45
N ILE A 68 18.04 9.67 -5.39
CA ILE A 68 16.88 8.79 -5.38
C ILE A 68 17.39 7.37 -5.59
N THR A 69 17.06 6.50 -4.65
CA THR A 69 17.63 5.15 -4.58
C THR A 69 16.98 4.26 -5.63
N HIS A 70 17.79 3.60 -6.45
CA HIS A 70 17.31 2.57 -7.38
C HIS A 70 17.29 1.17 -6.74
N GLY A 71 16.69 0.18 -7.42
CA GLY A 71 16.46 -1.16 -6.90
C GLY A 71 17.69 -2.07 -6.84
N VAL A 72 18.86 -1.63 -7.35
CA VAL A 72 20.10 -2.41 -7.24
C VAL A 72 20.59 -2.38 -5.79
N PRO A 73 20.77 -3.53 -5.13
CA PRO A 73 21.25 -3.56 -3.76
C PRO A 73 22.65 -2.95 -3.61
N ALA A 74 22.82 -2.05 -2.64
CA ALA A 74 24.14 -1.56 -2.26
C ALA A 74 24.73 -2.40 -1.13
N ALA A 75 26.05 -2.61 -1.15
CA ALA A 75 26.78 -3.37 -0.12
C ALA A 75 26.69 -2.65 1.25
N GLN A 76 26.83 -1.35 1.25
CA GLN A 76 26.58 -0.47 2.38
C GLN A 76 25.57 0.59 1.95
N GLN A 77 24.46 0.70 2.67
CA GLN A 77 23.44 1.71 2.45
C GLN A 77 23.15 2.39 3.79
N ASP A 78 23.53 3.64 3.90
CA ASP A 78 23.31 4.44 5.10
C ASP A 78 22.12 5.39 4.93
N ARG A 79 21.81 5.75 3.70
CA ARG A 79 20.68 6.59 3.31
C ARG A 79 19.94 5.99 2.12
N ALA A 80 18.65 6.21 2.08
CA ALA A 80 17.82 5.91 0.91
C ALA A 80 16.74 6.98 0.74
N ALA A 81 16.41 7.31 -0.50
CA ALA A 81 15.32 8.22 -0.82
C ALA A 81 14.41 7.64 -1.89
N ALA A 82 13.13 7.98 -1.82
CA ALA A 82 12.14 7.72 -2.85
C ALA A 82 11.21 8.92 -2.99
N ILE A 83 10.67 9.14 -4.20
CA ILE A 83 9.80 10.27 -4.49
C ILE A 83 8.62 9.83 -5.35
N ALA A 84 7.43 10.36 -5.04
CA ALA A 84 6.21 10.10 -5.80
C ALA A 84 5.38 11.37 -5.93
N PHE A 85 4.55 11.47 -6.97
CA PHE A 85 3.82 12.66 -7.37
C PHE A 85 2.32 12.40 -7.45
N THR A 86 1.51 13.36 -7.02
CA THR A 86 0.05 13.34 -7.30
C THR A 86 -0.23 13.81 -8.73
N GLY A 87 -1.42 13.53 -9.23
CA GLY A 87 -1.85 14.03 -10.53
C GLY A 87 -1.85 15.56 -10.60
N THR A 88 -2.32 16.21 -9.53
CA THR A 88 -2.28 17.68 -9.37
C THR A 88 -0.85 18.20 -9.39
N GLY A 89 0.07 17.51 -8.70
CA GLY A 89 1.49 17.88 -8.68
C GLY A 89 2.15 17.78 -10.05
N LEU A 90 1.89 16.69 -10.80
CA LEU A 90 2.40 16.55 -12.17
C LEU A 90 1.85 17.63 -13.10
N GLY A 91 0.58 17.98 -12.96
CA GLY A 91 -0.03 19.09 -13.69
C GLY A 91 0.63 20.43 -13.35
N TYR A 92 0.91 20.68 -12.07
CA TYR A 92 1.60 21.89 -11.61
C TYR A 92 3.05 21.97 -12.14
N MET A 93 3.73 20.84 -12.29
CA MET A 93 5.03 20.74 -12.94
C MET A 93 5.02 21.01 -14.44
N GLY A 94 3.84 21.09 -15.08
CA GLY A 94 3.69 21.33 -16.51
C GLY A 94 3.61 20.08 -17.38
N LEU A 95 3.32 18.92 -16.79
CA LEU A 95 3.01 17.73 -17.58
C LEU A 95 1.72 17.99 -18.40
N GLY A 96 1.80 17.82 -19.71
CA GLY A 96 0.70 18.19 -20.63
C GLY A 96 -0.59 17.41 -20.37
N GLU A 97 -1.74 18.02 -20.69
CA GLU A 97 -3.08 17.46 -20.47
C GLU A 97 -3.25 16.06 -21.09
N GLN A 98 -2.72 15.83 -22.30
CA GLN A 98 -2.79 14.52 -22.94
C GLN A 98 -2.06 13.44 -22.14
N ALA A 99 -0.92 13.77 -21.57
CA ALA A 99 -0.18 12.86 -20.70
C ALA A 99 -0.94 12.61 -19.40
N LEU A 100 -1.47 13.66 -18.76
CA LEU A 100 -2.29 13.54 -17.55
C LEU A 100 -3.54 12.69 -17.81
N ALA A 101 -4.20 12.86 -18.95
CA ALA A 101 -5.38 12.08 -19.32
C ALA A 101 -5.09 10.58 -19.54
N SER A 102 -3.83 10.20 -19.79
CA SER A 102 -3.42 8.81 -20.00
C SER A 102 -3.18 8.02 -18.71
N PHE A 103 -3.12 8.68 -17.56
CA PHE A 103 -3.02 7.98 -16.25
C PHE A 103 -4.32 7.25 -15.89
N ALA A 104 -4.20 6.25 -15.01
CA ALA A 104 -5.35 5.53 -14.49
C ALA A 104 -6.37 6.48 -13.86
N ARG A 105 -7.66 6.21 -14.10
CA ARG A 105 -8.76 7.06 -13.65
C ARG A 105 -8.73 7.38 -12.15
N PRO A 106 -8.54 6.40 -11.22
CA PRO A 106 -8.46 6.73 -9.79
C PRO A 106 -7.36 7.74 -9.46
N PHE A 107 -6.20 7.62 -10.11
CA PHE A 107 -5.10 8.56 -9.93
C PHE A 107 -5.44 9.98 -10.40
N ARG A 108 -6.10 10.12 -11.56
CA ARG A 108 -6.51 11.42 -12.12
C ARG A 108 -7.56 12.13 -11.26
N GLU A 109 -8.49 11.35 -10.70
CA GLU A 109 -9.61 11.87 -9.90
C GLU A 109 -9.22 12.09 -8.43
N GLY A 110 -8.13 11.48 -7.96
CA GLY A 110 -7.74 11.50 -6.56
C GLY A 110 -8.63 10.64 -5.65
N MET A 111 -8.26 10.56 -4.38
CA MET A 111 -8.96 9.74 -3.40
C MET A 111 -10.26 10.38 -2.90
N TYR A 112 -10.31 11.70 -2.81
CA TYR A 112 -11.42 12.43 -2.20
C TYR A 112 -12.46 12.89 -3.23
N GLN A 113 -13.03 11.92 -3.95
CA GLN A 113 -14.25 12.07 -4.70
C GLN A 113 -15.39 11.42 -3.91
N GLU A 114 -16.57 12.04 -3.86
CA GLU A 114 -17.69 11.60 -3.02
C GLU A 114 -18.01 10.11 -3.19
N ASP A 115 -18.17 9.66 -4.44
CA ASP A 115 -18.46 8.26 -4.76
C ASP A 115 -17.34 7.32 -4.29
N ARG A 116 -16.08 7.71 -4.49
CA ARG A 116 -14.93 6.89 -4.07
C ARG A 116 -14.82 6.82 -2.56
N MET A 117 -15.00 7.92 -1.85
CA MET A 117 -14.98 7.93 -0.39
C MET A 117 -16.08 7.06 0.20
N ARG A 118 -17.30 7.09 -0.37
CA ARG A 118 -18.38 6.19 0.04
C ARG A 118 -18.00 4.72 -0.18
N ARG A 119 -17.42 4.39 -1.32
CA ARG A 119 -16.95 3.02 -1.60
C ARG A 119 -15.82 2.58 -0.69
N LEU A 120 -14.89 3.45 -0.36
CA LEU A 120 -13.79 3.17 0.57
C LEU A 120 -14.21 3.19 2.05
N GLY A 121 -15.46 3.54 2.35
CA GLY A 121 -15.95 3.69 3.72
C GLY A 121 -15.40 4.91 4.45
N ASP A 122 -14.72 5.79 3.76
CA ASP A 122 -14.13 7.01 4.31
C ASP A 122 -15.21 8.07 4.59
N ARG A 123 -16.37 7.96 3.97
CA ARG A 123 -17.53 8.80 4.20
C ARG A 123 -18.82 8.01 4.05
N ARG A 124 -19.77 8.22 4.96
CA ARG A 124 -21.12 7.65 4.91
C ARG A 124 -22.15 8.74 5.05
N LYS A 125 -23.24 8.66 4.27
CA LYS A 125 -24.36 9.61 4.34
C LYS A 125 -23.93 11.08 4.30
N GLY A 126 -22.79 11.37 3.71
CA GLY A 126 -22.24 12.72 3.66
C GLY A 126 -21.57 13.23 4.93
N ALA A 127 -21.42 12.42 5.97
CA ALA A 127 -20.81 12.81 7.24
C ALA A 127 -19.51 12.09 7.52
N TRP A 128 -18.45 12.80 7.88
CA TRP A 128 -17.16 12.22 8.28
C TRP A 128 -17.28 11.36 9.54
N GLN A 129 -18.12 11.77 10.48
CA GLN A 129 -18.32 11.08 11.75
C GLN A 129 -18.96 9.69 11.60
N GLU A 130 -19.64 9.43 10.49
CA GLU A 130 -20.26 8.13 10.20
C GLU A 130 -19.32 7.17 9.45
N SER A 131 -18.06 7.53 9.29
CA SER A 131 -17.04 6.80 8.54
C SER A 131 -16.00 6.20 9.48
N VAL A 132 -14.94 5.62 8.91
CA VAL A 132 -13.71 5.24 9.64
C VAL A 132 -12.86 6.46 10.01
N ILE A 133 -13.23 7.66 9.53
CA ILE A 133 -12.54 8.91 9.77
C ILE A 133 -13.32 9.72 10.81
N ASP A 134 -12.66 10.06 11.90
CA ASP A 134 -13.15 11.06 12.84
C ASP A 134 -12.49 12.41 12.53
N GLY A 135 -13.30 13.44 12.34
CA GLY A 135 -12.82 14.82 12.14
C GLY A 135 -12.32 15.17 10.73
N GLY A 136 -12.30 14.22 9.80
CA GLY A 136 -11.90 14.42 8.40
C GLY A 136 -10.38 14.49 8.19
N PRO A 137 -9.92 14.26 6.96
CA PRO A 137 -8.52 14.28 6.58
C PRO A 137 -7.97 15.72 6.56
N VAL A 138 -6.69 15.88 6.87
CA VAL A 138 -6.01 17.19 6.87
C VAL A 138 -5.22 17.46 5.59
N TRP A 139 -4.93 16.44 4.78
CA TRP A 139 -4.19 16.59 3.52
C TRP A 139 -4.67 15.62 2.43
N SER A 140 -4.59 16.08 1.20
CA SER A 140 -4.81 15.28 -0.03
C SER A 140 -4.13 15.96 -1.22
N ALA A 141 -4.29 15.40 -2.41
CA ALA A 141 -3.93 16.05 -3.66
C ALA A 141 -4.81 17.27 -4.00
N ASN A 142 -5.97 17.39 -3.37
CA ASN A 142 -6.98 18.40 -3.70
C ASN A 142 -7.22 18.47 -5.23
N THR A 143 -7.35 17.30 -5.85
CA THR A 143 -7.59 17.19 -7.29
C THR A 143 -8.84 18.01 -7.66
N PRO A 144 -8.80 18.83 -8.72
CA PRO A 144 -9.94 19.62 -9.13
C PRO A 144 -11.19 18.76 -9.33
N PRO A 145 -12.38 19.28 -9.03
CA PRO A 145 -13.62 18.59 -9.32
C PRO A 145 -13.66 18.18 -10.79
N ARG A 146 -14.19 17.00 -11.05
CA ARG A 146 -14.37 16.53 -12.42
C ARG A 146 -15.26 17.46 -13.21
N ASP A 147 -14.85 17.85 -14.43
CA ASP A 147 -15.73 18.56 -15.34
C ASP A 147 -16.93 17.64 -15.69
N PRO A 148 -18.18 18.07 -15.42
CA PRO A 148 -19.37 17.32 -15.81
C PRO A 148 -19.42 16.98 -17.30
N ALA A 149 -18.78 17.79 -18.16
CA ALA A 149 -18.67 17.53 -19.58
C ALA A 149 -17.74 16.36 -19.92
N GLU A 150 -16.62 16.22 -19.23
CA GLU A 150 -15.73 15.05 -19.36
C GLU A 150 -16.40 13.77 -18.85
N GLY A 151 -17.25 13.87 -17.82
CA GLY A 151 -18.03 12.75 -17.31
C GLY A 151 -18.95 12.10 -18.31
N LYS A 152 -19.42 12.85 -19.31
CA LYS A 152 -20.30 12.33 -20.37
C LYS A 152 -19.58 11.50 -21.42
N LEU A 153 -18.26 11.61 -21.52
CA LEU A 153 -17.44 10.87 -22.50
C LEU A 153 -16.94 9.53 -21.96
N ASP A 154 -17.04 9.29 -20.68
CA ASP A 154 -16.62 8.03 -20.06
C ASP A 154 -17.77 7.01 -20.09
N TRP A 155 -17.95 6.39 -21.26
CA TRP A 155 -19.01 5.42 -21.54
C TRP A 155 -18.85 4.09 -20.76
N MET A 156 -17.65 3.82 -20.21
CA MET A 156 -17.37 2.54 -19.52
C MET A 156 -17.88 2.51 -18.09
N LEU A 157 -18.07 3.65 -17.46
CA LEU A 157 -18.58 3.74 -16.10
C LEU A 157 -19.62 4.85 -16.06
N PRO A 158 -20.92 4.50 -16.12
CA PRO A 158 -21.94 5.51 -15.96
C PRO A 158 -21.68 6.27 -14.66
N TYR A 159 -21.53 7.58 -14.79
CA TYR A 159 -21.47 8.47 -13.65
C TYR A 159 -22.73 8.22 -12.82
N GLN A 160 -22.55 7.68 -11.63
CA GLN A 160 -23.64 7.58 -10.70
C GLN A 160 -23.85 8.96 -10.10
N VAL A 161 -24.89 9.64 -10.57
CA VAL A 161 -25.41 10.81 -9.87
C VAL A 161 -25.62 10.39 -8.41
N PRO A 162 -25.20 11.21 -7.42
CA PRO A 162 -25.52 10.95 -6.02
C PRO A 162 -26.98 10.56 -5.88
N HIS A 163 -27.28 9.49 -5.18
CA HIS A 163 -28.63 8.92 -5.10
C HIS A 163 -29.69 9.87 -4.55
N ASP A 164 -29.26 10.95 -3.92
CA ASP A 164 -30.09 11.99 -3.31
C ASP A 164 -30.22 13.26 -4.17
N GLY A 165 -29.60 13.29 -5.35
CA GLY A 165 -29.62 14.46 -6.22
C GLY A 165 -28.88 15.70 -5.67
N ALA A 166 -28.17 15.55 -4.56
CA ALA A 166 -27.34 16.62 -4.04
C ALA A 166 -26.12 16.84 -4.96
N PRO A 167 -25.71 18.09 -5.21
CA PRO A 167 -24.47 18.37 -5.92
C PRO A 167 -23.30 17.75 -5.17
N GLU A 168 -22.29 17.26 -5.90
CA GLU A 168 -21.02 16.85 -5.31
C GLU A 168 -20.48 18.01 -4.46
N GLU A 169 -20.35 17.81 -3.16
CA GLU A 169 -19.69 18.79 -2.30
C GLU A 169 -18.23 18.89 -2.70
N ASP A 170 -17.70 20.10 -2.75
CA ASP A 170 -16.26 20.35 -2.93
C ASP A 170 -15.52 19.86 -1.69
N ILE A 171 -14.97 18.64 -1.79
CA ILE A 171 -14.31 17.98 -0.67
C ILE A 171 -12.83 18.30 -0.76
N ARG A 172 -12.45 19.42 -0.10
CA ARG A 172 -11.05 19.84 -0.01
C ARG A 172 -10.51 19.64 1.39
N THR A 173 -9.23 19.26 1.43
CA THR A 173 -8.47 19.22 2.68
C THR A 173 -7.73 20.54 2.89
N PRO A 174 -7.42 20.90 4.14
CA PRO A 174 -6.69 22.14 4.45
C PRO A 174 -5.31 22.23 3.78
N LEU A 175 -4.64 21.10 3.58
CA LEU A 175 -3.30 21.05 2.99
C LEU A 175 -3.36 20.34 1.64
N THR A 176 -2.72 20.94 0.63
CA THR A 176 -2.53 20.37 -0.69
C THR A 176 -1.17 19.68 -0.78
N VAL A 177 -1.13 18.47 -1.32
CA VAL A 177 0.10 17.70 -1.52
C VAL A 177 0.31 17.41 -2.98
N HIS A 178 1.41 17.89 -3.53
CA HIS A 178 1.83 17.70 -4.91
C HIS A 178 2.84 16.55 -5.06
N ALA A 179 3.70 16.35 -4.07
CA ALA A 179 4.65 15.25 -4.06
C ALA A 179 4.91 14.73 -2.65
N LEU A 180 5.37 13.50 -2.56
CA LEU A 180 5.83 12.85 -1.33
C LEU A 180 7.29 12.44 -1.49
N LEU A 181 8.16 13.04 -0.70
CA LEU A 181 9.58 12.68 -0.61
C LEU A 181 9.80 11.87 0.68
N MET A 182 10.33 10.68 0.53
CA MET A 182 10.63 9.76 1.63
C MET A 182 12.14 9.64 1.78
N LEU A 183 12.64 9.93 2.97
CA LEU A 183 14.05 9.84 3.35
C LEU A 183 14.20 8.77 4.42
N TYR A 184 15.18 7.89 4.28
CA TYR A 184 15.45 6.79 5.22
C TYR A 184 16.91 6.79 5.63
N THR A 185 17.18 6.61 6.92
CA THR A 185 18.52 6.63 7.50
C THR A 185 18.65 5.56 8.58
N ARG A 186 19.89 5.31 9.03
CA ARG A 186 20.15 4.39 10.14
C ARG A 186 19.85 5.01 11.49
N THR A 187 20.10 6.31 11.66
CA THR A 187 20.01 7.00 12.93
C THR A 187 19.08 8.20 12.86
N GLU A 188 18.49 8.54 13.98
CA GLU A 188 17.62 9.71 14.10
C GLU A 188 18.40 11.04 13.88
N GLU A 189 19.63 11.11 14.36
CA GLU A 189 20.47 12.31 14.17
C GLU A 189 20.75 12.56 12.68
N ASP A 190 21.16 11.53 11.93
CA ASP A 190 21.38 11.64 10.49
C ASP A 190 20.08 11.98 9.75
N SER A 191 18.96 11.40 10.17
CA SER A 191 17.63 11.68 9.63
C SER A 191 17.27 13.17 9.78
N ARG A 192 17.51 13.75 10.95
CA ARG A 192 17.22 15.15 11.24
C ARG A 192 18.11 16.09 10.44
N LEU A 193 19.42 15.86 10.43
CA LEU A 193 20.37 16.70 9.68
C LEU A 193 20.08 16.66 8.18
N TRP A 194 19.91 15.48 7.62
CA TRP A 194 19.61 15.35 6.20
C TRP A 194 18.26 15.99 5.83
N ARG A 195 17.23 15.82 6.67
CA ARG A 195 15.95 16.50 6.48
C ARG A 195 16.13 18.02 6.45
N ASP A 196 16.91 18.60 7.37
CA ASP A 196 17.12 20.05 7.45
C ASP A 196 17.79 20.59 6.18
N ASP A 197 18.80 19.88 5.66
CA ASP A 197 19.47 20.22 4.40
C ASP A 197 18.49 20.15 3.21
N VAL A 198 17.67 19.10 3.15
CA VAL A 198 16.69 18.91 2.07
C VAL A 198 15.60 19.98 2.15
N VAL A 199 15.07 20.30 3.31
CA VAL A 199 14.06 21.35 3.48
C VAL A 199 14.61 22.70 3.06
N ALA A 200 15.86 23.03 3.42
CA ALA A 200 16.50 24.25 2.99
C ALA A 200 16.73 24.33 1.47
N LEU A 201 16.99 23.20 0.82
CA LEU A 201 17.08 23.13 -0.63
C LEU A 201 15.70 23.34 -1.27
N LEU A 202 14.67 22.64 -0.82
CA LEU A 202 13.31 22.74 -1.35
C LEU A 202 12.77 24.17 -1.26
N ALA A 203 12.97 24.84 -0.12
CA ALA A 203 12.52 26.21 0.09
C ALA A 203 13.15 27.20 -0.92
N ARG A 204 14.41 27.00 -1.34
CA ARG A 204 15.04 27.84 -2.39
C ARG A 204 14.39 27.69 -3.76
N HIS A 205 13.66 26.60 -3.98
CA HIS A 205 12.96 26.30 -5.23
C HIS A 205 11.43 26.44 -5.10
N HIS A 206 10.94 27.17 -4.10
CA HIS A 206 9.51 27.37 -3.86
C HIS A 206 8.72 26.05 -3.72
N VAL A 207 9.31 25.11 -2.99
CA VAL A 207 8.66 23.85 -2.62
C VAL A 207 8.53 23.84 -1.09
N ASP A 208 7.30 23.89 -0.63
CA ASP A 208 7.00 23.95 0.79
C ASP A 208 6.75 22.55 1.36
N VAL A 209 7.29 22.27 2.53
CA VAL A 209 6.97 21.07 3.30
C VAL A 209 5.75 21.35 4.16
N VAL A 210 4.56 21.02 3.67
CA VAL A 210 3.29 21.35 4.34
C VAL A 210 2.92 20.37 5.45
N ARG A 211 3.49 19.16 5.41
CA ARG A 211 3.36 18.15 6.46
C ARG A 211 4.61 17.28 6.52
N GLN A 212 4.94 16.82 7.74
CA GLN A 212 6.04 15.89 7.94
C GLN A 212 5.63 14.80 8.93
N LEU A 213 6.04 13.57 8.67
CA LEU A 213 5.94 12.46 9.61
C LEU A 213 7.32 11.87 9.89
N GLU A 214 7.57 11.59 11.15
CA GLU A 214 8.73 10.81 11.59
C GLU A 214 8.40 9.34 11.46
N LEU A 215 9.12 8.65 10.56
CA LEU A 215 8.89 7.25 10.26
C LEU A 215 9.82 6.37 11.07
N LEU A 216 9.27 5.36 11.70
CA LEU A 216 10.00 4.43 12.55
C LEU A 216 9.80 3.00 12.05
N LEU A 217 10.88 2.23 12.12
CA LEU A 217 10.84 0.78 11.95
C LEU A 217 11.33 0.16 13.28
N ASP A 218 10.38 -0.29 14.08
CA ASP A 218 10.67 -0.95 15.35
C ASP A 218 10.96 -2.42 15.09
N VAL A 219 12.22 -2.72 14.79
CA VAL A 219 12.68 -4.08 14.49
C VAL A 219 13.06 -4.76 15.79
N GLU A 220 12.22 -5.70 16.23
CA GLU A 220 12.52 -6.56 17.36
C GLU A 220 13.36 -7.78 16.94
N HIS A 221 13.55 -8.73 17.83
CA HIS A 221 14.26 -9.98 17.57
C HIS A 221 13.84 -10.61 16.24
N GLN A 222 14.79 -11.08 15.45
CA GLN A 222 14.59 -11.74 14.16
C GLN A 222 14.21 -10.83 12.98
N GLY A 223 14.35 -9.51 13.10
CA GLY A 223 14.09 -8.60 11.99
C GLY A 223 12.61 -8.38 11.67
N ILE A 224 11.70 -8.74 12.56
CA ILE A 224 10.26 -8.52 12.42
C ILE A 224 9.91 -7.16 12.99
N SER A 225 9.29 -6.31 12.17
CA SER A 225 8.74 -5.03 12.61
C SER A 225 7.37 -5.22 13.25
N ARG A 226 7.06 -4.40 14.25
CA ARG A 226 5.73 -4.34 14.88
C ARG A 226 5.09 -3.00 14.67
N GLU A 227 3.78 -3.01 14.43
CA GLU A 227 2.96 -1.80 14.44
C GLU A 227 2.57 -1.41 15.90
N HIS A 228 1.87 -0.28 16.09
CA HIS A 228 1.64 0.25 17.44
C HIS A 228 0.72 -0.60 18.33
N LEU A 229 -0.18 -1.42 17.77
CA LEU A 229 -0.99 -2.37 18.54
C LEU A 229 -0.14 -3.55 19.07
N GLY A 230 1.11 -3.68 18.59
CA GLY A 230 2.09 -4.66 19.03
C GLY A 230 2.14 -5.94 18.21
N PHE A 231 1.50 -5.99 17.05
CA PHE A 231 1.50 -7.15 16.15
C PHE A 231 2.60 -7.05 15.09
N ALA A 232 3.15 -8.20 14.73
CA ALA A 232 4.11 -8.31 13.64
C ALA A 232 3.49 -7.88 12.31
N ASP A 233 4.16 -6.96 11.60
CA ASP A 233 3.73 -6.45 10.30
C ASP A 233 4.70 -6.82 9.18
N GLY A 234 4.23 -6.67 7.93
CA GLY A 234 5.05 -6.94 6.74
C GLY A 234 5.24 -8.40 6.38
N LEU A 235 4.64 -9.34 7.11
CA LEU A 235 4.86 -10.78 6.94
C LEU A 235 4.34 -11.33 5.60
N SER A 236 3.16 -10.89 5.15
CA SER A 236 2.53 -11.39 3.92
C SER A 236 2.67 -10.38 2.80
N GLN A 237 3.70 -10.54 1.97
CA GLN A 237 3.93 -9.72 0.78
C GLN A 237 3.78 -10.57 -0.49
N PRO A 238 3.33 -10.00 -1.61
CA PRO A 238 3.40 -10.68 -2.90
C PRO A 238 4.84 -10.92 -3.33
N ALA A 239 5.08 -12.01 -4.05
CA ALA A 239 6.36 -12.34 -4.66
C ALA A 239 6.24 -12.21 -6.19
N PRO A 240 6.61 -11.06 -6.77
CA PRO A 240 6.58 -10.88 -8.22
C PRO A 240 7.49 -11.88 -8.93
N TYR A 241 7.00 -12.47 -10.02
CA TYR A 241 7.77 -13.38 -10.88
C TYR A 241 7.84 -12.84 -12.31
N GLY A 242 8.68 -13.45 -13.13
CA GLY A 242 8.92 -13.06 -14.52
C GLY A 242 10.32 -12.52 -14.70
N LEU A 243 10.50 -11.21 -14.55
CA LEU A 243 11.83 -10.56 -14.60
C LEU A 243 12.50 -10.44 -13.22
N THR A 244 12.05 -11.23 -12.29
CA THR A 244 12.67 -11.39 -10.98
C THR A 244 13.55 -12.63 -10.97
N VAL A 245 14.57 -12.61 -10.14
CA VAL A 245 15.50 -13.72 -9.99
C VAL A 245 15.49 -14.24 -8.57
N PRO A 246 15.37 -15.55 -8.34
CA PRO A 246 15.50 -16.12 -7.02
C PRO A 246 16.93 -15.95 -6.53
N LYS A 247 17.11 -15.79 -5.22
CA LYS A 247 18.39 -16.05 -4.57
C LYS A 247 18.59 -17.56 -4.51
N ASP A 248 19.71 -18.06 -5.00
CA ASP A 248 20.16 -19.39 -4.65
C ASP A 248 20.66 -19.45 -3.18
N GLU A 249 20.97 -20.64 -2.69
CA GLU A 249 21.48 -20.83 -1.33
C GLU A 249 22.84 -20.16 -1.08
N SER A 250 23.58 -19.82 -2.14
CA SER A 250 24.86 -19.10 -2.08
C SER A 250 24.69 -17.59 -2.08
N GLY A 251 23.48 -17.09 -2.29
CA GLY A 251 23.19 -15.66 -2.44
C GLY A 251 23.55 -15.12 -3.82
N LEU A 252 23.99 -15.96 -4.74
CA LEU A 252 24.24 -15.63 -6.13
C LEU A 252 22.94 -15.74 -6.93
N VAL A 253 22.78 -14.83 -7.85
CA VAL A 253 21.64 -14.78 -8.76
C VAL A 253 22.00 -15.63 -9.95
N THR A 254 21.41 -16.81 -10.08
CA THR A 254 21.53 -17.61 -11.29
C THR A 254 20.67 -17.01 -12.38
N LEU A 255 21.30 -16.44 -13.36
CA LEU A 255 20.70 -15.60 -14.38
C LEU A 255 20.70 -16.25 -15.73
N GLU A 256 20.60 -17.33 -16.08
CA GLU A 256 20.49 -17.70 -17.49
C GLU A 256 19.15 -18.33 -17.84
N GLY A 257 18.25 -17.48 -18.34
CA GLY A 257 17.17 -17.87 -19.22
C GLY A 257 16.04 -18.73 -18.63
N ARG A 258 15.95 -18.89 -17.30
CA ARG A 258 14.81 -19.56 -16.65
C ARG A 258 14.03 -18.55 -15.82
N PRO A 259 12.71 -18.42 -16.06
CA PRO A 259 11.87 -17.64 -15.17
C PRO A 259 11.99 -18.20 -13.74
N ALA A 260 12.09 -17.32 -12.75
CA ALA A 260 12.03 -17.70 -11.35
C ALA A 260 10.81 -18.60 -11.13
N ALA A 261 10.98 -19.70 -10.39
CA ALA A 261 9.86 -20.55 -10.05
C ALA A 261 8.82 -19.72 -9.30
N ARG A 262 7.59 -19.75 -9.78
CA ARG A 262 6.46 -19.05 -9.16
C ARG A 262 6.25 -19.61 -7.76
N ASP A 263 6.26 -18.72 -6.73
CA ASP A 263 5.77 -19.10 -5.41
C ASP A 263 4.31 -19.52 -5.53
N PRO A 264 3.91 -20.72 -5.10
CA PRO A 264 2.58 -21.23 -5.32
C PRO A 264 1.49 -20.46 -4.56
N VAL A 265 1.84 -19.77 -3.46
CA VAL A 265 0.89 -19.05 -2.61
C VAL A 265 1.04 -17.54 -2.75
N GLN A 266 2.26 -17.02 -2.81
CA GLN A 266 2.53 -15.58 -2.83
C GLN A 266 2.87 -15.03 -4.21
N GLY A 267 3.04 -15.91 -5.21
CA GLY A 267 3.50 -15.54 -6.55
C GLY A 267 2.48 -14.69 -7.31
N VAL A 268 2.91 -13.52 -7.78
CA VAL A 268 2.12 -12.63 -8.65
C VAL A 268 2.92 -12.27 -9.90
N PRO A 269 2.29 -12.04 -11.04
CA PRO A 269 3.01 -11.48 -12.20
C PRO A 269 3.63 -10.12 -11.86
N LEU A 270 4.74 -9.78 -12.51
CA LEU A 270 5.43 -8.51 -12.29
C LEU A 270 4.53 -7.30 -12.57
N GLY A 271 3.60 -7.42 -13.52
CA GLY A 271 2.62 -6.40 -13.86
C GLY A 271 1.60 -6.07 -12.77
N GLU A 272 1.57 -6.81 -11.65
CA GLU A 272 0.80 -6.41 -10.47
C GLU A 272 1.51 -5.34 -9.63
N VAL A 273 2.81 -5.13 -9.87
CA VAL A 273 3.65 -4.22 -9.08
C VAL A 273 4.28 -3.12 -9.93
N LEU A 274 4.67 -3.41 -11.16
CA LEU A 274 5.30 -2.48 -12.09
C LEU A 274 4.49 -2.30 -13.37
N ILE A 275 4.28 -1.07 -13.76
CA ILE A 275 3.63 -0.69 -15.03
C ILE A 275 4.51 -1.10 -16.21
N GLY A 276 3.89 -1.48 -17.33
CA GLY A 276 4.56 -1.92 -18.55
C GLY A 276 4.69 -3.45 -18.69
N TYR A 277 4.24 -4.21 -17.69
CA TYR A 277 4.32 -5.68 -17.67
C TYR A 277 2.94 -6.32 -17.56
N GLN A 278 2.82 -7.57 -18.01
CA GLN A 278 1.59 -8.33 -17.92
C GLN A 278 1.20 -8.59 -16.46
N ASN A 279 -0.07 -8.37 -16.16
CA ASN A 279 -0.73 -8.65 -14.88
C ASN A 279 -1.31 -10.07 -14.84
N GLY A 280 -2.05 -10.40 -13.79
CA GLY A 280 -2.69 -11.71 -13.62
C GLY A 280 -3.79 -12.04 -14.62
N HIS A 281 -4.25 -11.08 -15.40
CA HIS A 281 -5.19 -11.26 -16.51
C HIS A 281 -4.50 -11.35 -17.87
N SER A 282 -3.16 -11.44 -17.89
CA SER A 282 -2.33 -11.45 -19.10
C SER A 282 -2.44 -10.17 -19.94
N GLU A 283 -2.78 -9.07 -19.30
CA GLU A 283 -2.87 -7.75 -19.90
C GLU A 283 -1.80 -6.84 -19.31
N PRO A 284 -1.14 -5.98 -20.11
CA PRO A 284 -0.30 -4.95 -19.53
C PRO A 284 -1.17 -3.91 -18.83
N ALA A 285 -0.82 -3.54 -17.61
CA ALA A 285 -1.47 -2.44 -16.94
C ALA A 285 -1.28 -1.16 -17.78
N PRO A 286 -2.35 -0.42 -18.09
CA PRO A 286 -2.23 0.82 -18.84
C PRO A 286 -1.35 1.81 -18.09
N GLY A 287 -0.28 2.24 -18.71
CA GLY A 287 0.66 3.22 -18.16
C GLY A 287 0.45 4.60 -18.79
N PRO A 288 0.88 5.65 -18.08
CA PRO A 288 0.88 6.98 -18.66
C PRO A 288 1.88 7.08 -19.81
N VAL A 289 1.49 7.84 -20.84
CA VAL A 289 2.29 8.08 -22.04
C VAL A 289 2.48 9.57 -22.28
N VAL A 290 3.55 9.92 -22.97
CA VAL A 290 3.81 11.29 -23.42
C VAL A 290 4.03 11.29 -24.92
N PRO A 291 3.59 12.34 -25.67
CA PRO A 291 3.90 12.45 -27.08
C PRO A 291 5.41 12.51 -27.33
N THR A 292 5.88 11.89 -28.38
CA THR A 292 7.29 11.94 -28.81
C THR A 292 7.61 13.22 -29.60
N TRP A 293 6.66 14.13 -29.74
CA TRP A 293 6.80 15.38 -30.47
C TRP A 293 6.48 16.59 -29.59
N VAL A 294 7.10 17.72 -29.91
CA VAL A 294 6.90 18.98 -29.16
C VAL A 294 5.67 19.73 -29.69
N GLY A 295 4.81 20.17 -28.77
CA GLY A 295 3.68 21.05 -29.08
C GLY A 295 2.60 20.42 -29.99
N GLY A 296 2.48 19.08 -29.97
CA GLY A 296 1.49 18.35 -30.79
C GLY A 296 1.82 18.29 -32.28
N ASP A 297 3.02 18.71 -32.69
CA ASP A 297 3.48 18.69 -34.08
C ASP A 297 4.41 17.47 -34.31
N PRO A 298 3.93 16.43 -35.02
CA PRO A 298 4.71 15.20 -35.26
C PRO A 298 6.01 15.44 -36.07
N SER A 299 6.18 16.59 -36.68
CA SER A 299 7.40 16.93 -37.40
C SER A 299 8.52 17.47 -36.50
N LYS A 300 8.20 17.82 -35.26
CA LYS A 300 9.15 18.38 -34.29
C LYS A 300 9.57 17.28 -33.32
N ILE A 301 10.79 16.79 -33.47
CA ILE A 301 11.40 15.80 -32.60
C ILE A 301 11.63 16.40 -31.20
N ASP A 302 11.45 15.60 -30.17
CA ASP A 302 11.73 15.94 -28.78
C ASP A 302 13.21 16.43 -28.64
N PRO A 303 13.44 17.69 -28.23
CA PRO A 303 14.78 18.27 -28.10
C PRO A 303 15.55 17.81 -26.85
N ARG A 304 14.91 16.99 -25.98
CA ARG A 304 15.56 16.54 -24.74
C ARG A 304 16.83 15.72 -25.03
N PRO A 305 17.82 15.81 -24.15
CA PRO A 305 19.01 15.00 -24.27
C PRO A 305 18.66 13.49 -24.18
N GLU A 306 19.44 12.64 -24.85
CA GLU A 306 19.19 11.20 -24.99
C GLU A 306 18.95 10.51 -23.64
N GLN A 307 19.67 10.96 -22.57
CA GLN A 307 19.55 10.39 -21.22
C GLN A 307 18.21 10.68 -20.54
N ALA A 308 17.46 11.67 -21.03
CA ALA A 308 16.13 12.01 -20.53
C ALA A 308 14.99 11.57 -21.47
N LYS A 309 15.32 10.93 -22.58
CA LYS A 309 14.30 10.34 -23.45
C LYS A 309 13.73 9.08 -22.83
N LEU A 310 12.41 9.00 -22.91
CA LEU A 310 11.68 7.80 -22.51
C LEU A 310 11.68 6.78 -23.65
N PRO A 311 11.60 5.48 -23.34
CA PRO A 311 11.45 4.46 -24.36
C PRO A 311 10.13 4.62 -25.12
N PRO A 312 10.06 4.21 -26.40
CA PRO A 312 8.79 4.22 -27.13
C PRO A 312 7.78 3.28 -26.46
N HIS A 313 6.52 3.70 -26.43
CA HIS A 313 5.47 2.86 -25.88
C HIS A 313 5.17 1.68 -26.81
N SER A 314 5.09 0.47 -26.25
CA SER A 314 5.00 -0.78 -27.02
C SER A 314 3.69 -0.94 -27.81
N LEU A 315 2.61 -0.25 -27.40
CA LEU A 315 1.26 -0.37 -27.97
C LEU A 315 0.72 0.95 -28.54
N ALA A 316 1.40 2.08 -28.30
CA ALA A 316 0.94 3.40 -28.72
C ALA A 316 1.99 4.06 -29.61
N GLU A 317 1.82 3.97 -30.93
CA GLU A 317 2.72 4.60 -31.90
C GLU A 317 2.71 6.13 -31.75
N GLY A 318 3.88 6.75 -31.80
CA GLY A 318 4.05 8.19 -31.62
C GLY A 318 4.08 8.66 -30.15
N PHE A 319 4.06 7.71 -29.20
CA PHE A 319 4.15 8.01 -27.78
C PHE A 319 5.35 7.33 -27.13
N ALA A 320 5.89 7.97 -26.11
CA ALA A 320 6.89 7.41 -25.22
C ALA A 320 6.25 6.97 -23.90
N ASP A 321 6.80 5.92 -23.30
CA ASP A 321 6.26 5.27 -22.11
C ASP A 321 6.76 5.95 -20.83
N LEU A 322 5.94 6.84 -20.25
CA LEU A 322 6.22 7.48 -18.98
C LEU A 322 6.00 6.52 -17.81
N GLY A 323 5.14 5.52 -17.99
CA GLY A 323 4.77 4.59 -16.93
C GLY A 323 5.74 3.44 -16.72
N LEU A 324 6.52 3.09 -17.73
CA LEU A 324 7.39 1.91 -17.70
C LEU A 324 8.29 1.89 -16.45
N ASN A 325 8.34 0.74 -15.75
CA ASN A 325 9.08 0.54 -14.51
C ASN A 325 8.65 1.44 -13.33
N GLY A 326 7.58 2.21 -13.51
CA GLY A 326 6.89 2.93 -12.45
C GLY A 326 5.81 2.10 -11.77
N SER A 327 5.14 2.70 -10.79
CA SER A 327 4.02 2.10 -10.05
C SER A 327 3.08 3.19 -9.56
N TYR A 328 1.85 2.82 -9.21
CA TYR A 328 1.03 3.69 -8.37
C TYR A 328 1.31 3.39 -6.90
N LEU A 329 1.49 4.44 -6.12
CA LEU A 329 1.66 4.39 -4.67
C LEU A 329 0.41 4.95 -3.99
N VAL A 330 -0.34 4.09 -3.34
CA VAL A 330 -1.43 4.52 -2.46
C VAL A 330 -0.84 4.89 -1.12
N VAL A 331 -1.14 6.07 -0.62
CA VAL A 331 -0.66 6.56 0.68
C VAL A 331 -1.84 6.94 1.56
N ARG A 332 -1.88 6.43 2.78
CA ARG A 332 -2.88 6.79 3.79
C ARG A 332 -2.22 6.98 5.14
N GLU A 333 -2.43 8.13 5.74
CA GLU A 333 -2.04 8.39 7.11
C GLU A 333 -3.15 7.92 8.04
N LEU A 334 -2.90 6.81 8.71
CA LEU A 334 -3.86 6.13 9.57
C LEU A 334 -3.43 6.28 11.02
N LYS A 335 -4.12 7.13 11.78
CA LYS A 335 -3.94 7.24 13.23
C LYS A 335 -4.48 6.00 13.91
N GLN A 336 -3.80 5.52 14.93
CA GLN A 336 -4.17 4.33 15.70
C GLN A 336 -4.43 4.69 17.16
N ASP A 337 -5.63 4.40 17.64
CA ASP A 337 -6.02 4.52 19.04
C ASP A 337 -5.68 3.23 19.79
N VAL A 338 -4.45 3.14 20.27
CA VAL A 338 -3.89 1.94 20.91
C VAL A 338 -4.59 1.66 22.24
N ALA A 339 -4.83 2.70 23.02
CA ALA A 339 -5.46 2.54 24.34
C ALA A 339 -6.90 2.05 24.22
N LYS A 340 -7.67 2.63 23.30
CA LYS A 340 -9.03 2.20 23.01
C LYS A 340 -9.09 0.75 22.50
N PHE A 341 -8.13 0.35 21.65
CA PHE A 341 -8.03 -1.04 21.19
C PHE A 341 -7.91 -1.99 22.38
N TRP A 342 -6.88 -1.84 23.21
CA TRP A 342 -6.63 -2.79 24.29
C TRP A 342 -7.66 -2.75 25.41
N THR A 343 -8.15 -1.57 25.80
CA THR A 343 -9.16 -1.43 26.85
C THR A 343 -10.51 -2.01 26.43
N SER A 344 -10.94 -1.78 25.20
CA SER A 344 -12.21 -2.34 24.70
C SER A 344 -12.17 -3.87 24.59
N LEU A 345 -11.03 -4.46 24.24
CA LEU A 345 -10.87 -5.92 24.20
C LEU A 345 -10.84 -6.53 25.60
N GLU A 346 -10.31 -5.81 26.58
CA GLU A 346 -10.37 -6.24 27.99
C GLU A 346 -11.80 -6.21 28.53
N GLU A 347 -12.57 -5.17 28.22
CA GLU A 347 -14.01 -5.08 28.54
C GLU A 347 -14.80 -6.26 27.92
N ASN A 348 -14.55 -6.58 26.65
CA ASN A 348 -15.16 -7.73 25.98
C ASN A 348 -14.77 -9.06 26.66
N ALA A 349 -13.51 -9.23 26.99
CA ALA A 349 -13.04 -10.44 27.66
C ALA A 349 -13.69 -10.61 29.05
N ALA A 350 -13.78 -9.54 29.83
CA ALA A 350 -14.44 -9.54 31.13
C ALA A 350 -15.93 -9.88 31.00
N ARG A 351 -16.63 -9.29 30.03
CA ARG A 351 -18.04 -9.57 29.75
C ARG A 351 -18.26 -11.04 29.38
N ILE A 352 -17.42 -11.59 28.50
CA ILE A 352 -17.50 -13.00 28.08
C ILE A 352 -17.31 -13.94 29.27
N ARG A 353 -16.28 -13.72 30.10
CA ARG A 353 -16.02 -14.55 31.27
C ARG A 353 -17.14 -14.46 32.35
N ALA A 354 -17.77 -13.30 32.47
CA ALA A 354 -18.91 -13.12 33.37
C ALA A 354 -20.15 -13.91 32.90
N GLN A 355 -20.33 -14.02 31.57
CA GLN A 355 -21.45 -14.78 30.98
C GLN A 355 -21.18 -16.28 30.88
N ASP A 356 -19.92 -16.69 30.76
CA ASP A 356 -19.50 -18.07 30.62
C ASP A 356 -18.27 -18.35 31.54
N PRO A 357 -18.49 -18.90 32.73
CA PRO A 357 -17.40 -19.24 33.65
C PRO A 357 -16.37 -20.23 33.11
N THR A 358 -16.69 -20.95 32.01
CA THR A 358 -15.74 -21.87 31.38
C THR A 358 -14.78 -21.18 30.43
N ALA A 359 -15.02 -19.91 30.11
CA ALA A 359 -14.22 -19.09 29.17
C ALA A 359 -12.97 -18.47 29.82
N ASN A 360 -12.30 -19.16 30.74
CA ASN A 360 -11.11 -18.64 31.46
C ASN A 360 -9.94 -18.28 30.51
N HIS A 361 -9.86 -18.91 29.35
CA HIS A 361 -8.85 -18.65 28.33
C HIS A 361 -9.09 -17.34 27.56
N VAL A 362 -10.30 -16.78 27.62
CA VAL A 362 -10.65 -15.55 26.89
C VAL A 362 -10.12 -14.35 27.66
N ASN A 363 -9.07 -13.74 27.14
CA ASN A 363 -8.50 -12.48 27.60
C ASN A 363 -8.36 -11.51 26.43
N ALA A 364 -7.91 -10.28 26.68
CA ALA A 364 -7.75 -9.26 25.65
C ALA A 364 -6.81 -9.70 24.52
N GLU A 365 -5.70 -10.38 24.85
CA GLU A 365 -4.74 -10.87 23.86
C GLU A 365 -5.36 -11.95 22.96
N TRP A 366 -6.07 -12.91 23.55
CA TRP A 366 -6.79 -13.94 22.79
C TRP A 366 -7.79 -13.35 21.79
N ILE A 367 -8.50 -12.27 22.18
CA ILE A 367 -9.42 -11.56 21.27
C ILE A 367 -8.63 -10.80 20.22
N ALA A 368 -7.58 -10.04 20.61
CA ALA A 368 -6.75 -9.25 19.72
C ALA A 368 -6.13 -10.09 18.61
N GLU A 369 -5.58 -11.26 18.94
CA GLU A 369 -5.05 -12.20 17.94
C GLU A 369 -6.09 -12.60 16.90
N ARG A 370 -7.34 -12.76 17.30
CA ARG A 370 -8.44 -13.13 16.39
C ARG A 370 -9.01 -11.96 15.62
N VAL A 371 -8.96 -10.77 16.19
CA VAL A 371 -9.25 -9.50 15.47
C VAL A 371 -8.26 -9.30 14.34
N ILE A 372 -6.98 -9.46 14.62
CA ILE A 372 -5.90 -9.35 13.62
C ILE A 372 -5.89 -10.57 12.68
N GLY A 373 -5.92 -11.79 13.23
CA GLY A 373 -5.86 -13.07 12.52
C GLY A 373 -4.51 -13.78 12.59
N ARG A 374 -3.60 -13.29 13.43
CA ARG A 374 -2.30 -13.89 13.77
C ARG A 374 -1.97 -13.60 15.24
N GLY A 375 -1.09 -14.40 15.82
CA GLY A 375 -0.46 -14.08 17.09
C GLY A 375 0.41 -12.83 17.00
N ARG A 376 0.78 -12.25 18.13
CA ARG A 376 1.56 -11.00 18.18
C ARG A 376 2.92 -11.09 17.50
N ASP A 377 3.57 -12.26 17.58
CA ASP A 377 4.82 -12.58 16.89
C ASP A 377 4.65 -13.00 15.43
N GLY A 378 3.42 -12.98 14.93
CA GLY A 378 3.06 -13.36 13.58
C GLY A 378 2.74 -14.84 13.37
N HIS A 379 2.78 -15.69 14.40
CA HIS A 379 2.43 -17.10 14.26
C HIS A 379 0.98 -17.31 13.80
N LEU A 380 0.73 -18.45 13.17
CA LEU A 380 -0.59 -18.79 12.65
C LEU A 380 -1.51 -19.29 13.76
N LEU A 381 -2.76 -18.85 13.73
CA LEU A 381 -3.85 -19.32 14.59
C LEU A 381 -4.56 -20.52 13.92
N CYS A 382 -3.86 -21.64 13.74
CA CYS A 382 -4.45 -22.83 13.11
C CYS A 382 -5.07 -23.76 14.14
N PRO A 383 -6.24 -24.40 13.87
CA PRO A 383 -6.84 -25.43 14.74
C PRO A 383 -5.98 -26.68 14.90
N ALA A 384 -5.14 -27.01 13.91
CA ALA A 384 -4.20 -28.13 13.95
C ALA A 384 -2.99 -27.87 14.88
N GLY A 385 -2.99 -26.75 15.60
CA GLY A 385 -1.96 -26.34 16.50
C GLY A 385 -1.01 -25.30 15.89
N TYR A 386 -0.11 -24.86 16.75
CA TYR A 386 0.95 -23.93 16.40
C TYR A 386 1.90 -24.57 15.38
N ARG A 387 1.99 -23.98 14.19
CA ARG A 387 3.06 -24.31 13.26
C ARG A 387 4.33 -23.67 13.76
N LYS A 388 5.30 -24.51 14.13
CA LYS A 388 6.62 -24.01 14.55
C LYS A 388 7.16 -23.07 13.49
N PRO A 389 7.80 -21.96 13.92
CA PRO A 389 8.60 -21.16 13.01
C PRO A 389 9.54 -22.04 12.19
N ASP A 390 9.91 -21.55 11.02
CA ASP A 390 10.90 -22.22 10.19
C ASP A 390 12.27 -22.34 10.92
N ARG A 391 13.27 -22.96 10.26
CA ARG A 391 14.64 -23.09 10.81
C ARG A 391 15.31 -21.75 11.16
N TYR A 392 14.75 -20.62 10.71
CA TYR A 392 15.22 -19.27 10.99
C TYR A 392 14.37 -18.57 12.06
N GLY A 393 13.37 -19.24 12.61
CA GLY A 393 12.47 -18.69 13.61
C GLY A 393 11.37 -17.77 13.05
N LEU A 394 11.16 -17.75 11.73
CA LEU A 394 10.18 -16.88 11.10
C LEU A 394 8.81 -17.56 10.99
N PRO A 395 7.70 -16.79 11.12
CA PRO A 395 6.36 -17.33 10.99
C PRO A 395 6.07 -17.89 9.62
N ASP A 396 5.35 -19.02 9.55
CA ASP A 396 4.91 -19.63 8.29
C ASP A 396 3.98 -18.68 7.52
N ASN A 397 4.22 -18.52 6.24
CA ASN A 397 3.42 -17.71 5.31
C ASN A 397 2.90 -18.52 4.10
N GLY A 398 3.23 -19.79 4.01
CA GLY A 398 2.81 -20.71 2.93
C GLY A 398 1.48 -21.42 3.16
N PHE A 399 0.67 -21.00 4.13
CA PHE A 399 -0.60 -21.63 4.50
C PHE A 399 -1.75 -21.27 3.55
N LEU A 400 -2.79 -22.12 3.56
CA LEU A 400 -4.05 -21.91 2.86
C LEU A 400 -5.21 -22.06 3.85
N PHE A 401 -6.20 -21.14 3.82
CA PHE A 401 -7.29 -21.16 4.78
C PHE A 401 -8.21 -22.35 4.61
N ARG A 402 -8.48 -22.77 3.36
CA ARG A 402 -9.43 -23.86 3.09
C ARG A 402 -8.89 -25.20 3.61
N SER A 403 -7.59 -25.45 3.49
CA SER A 403 -6.96 -26.67 4.00
C SER A 403 -6.63 -26.58 5.49
N ASP A 404 -6.17 -25.42 5.96
CA ASP A 404 -5.56 -25.30 7.29
C ASP A 404 -6.55 -24.85 8.37
N ASP A 405 -7.58 -24.06 7.99
CA ASP A 405 -8.62 -23.55 8.89
C ASP A 405 -9.95 -23.32 8.17
N PRO A 406 -10.59 -24.36 7.60
CA PRO A 406 -11.78 -24.21 6.77
C PRO A 406 -12.95 -23.57 7.52
N HIS A 407 -13.03 -23.78 8.84
CA HIS A 407 -14.12 -23.27 9.66
C HIS A 407 -13.81 -21.93 10.36
N GLY A 408 -12.60 -21.42 10.23
CA GLY A 408 -12.20 -20.17 10.89
C GLY A 408 -12.21 -20.23 12.41
N VAL A 409 -11.83 -21.37 12.99
CA VAL A 409 -11.74 -21.54 14.44
C VAL A 409 -10.45 -20.90 14.99
N GLY A 410 -9.36 -20.96 14.24
CA GLY A 410 -8.13 -20.28 14.56
C GLY A 410 -8.15 -18.81 14.12
N CYS A 411 -8.23 -18.59 12.80
CA CYS A 411 -8.33 -17.28 12.20
C CYS A 411 -9.77 -17.05 11.71
N PRO A 412 -10.61 -16.31 12.44
CA PRO A 412 -12.01 -16.08 12.07
C PRO A 412 -12.17 -15.51 10.67
N PRO A 413 -13.25 -15.81 9.94
CA PRO A 413 -13.51 -15.20 8.63
C PRO A 413 -13.56 -13.67 8.65
N GLY A 414 -13.97 -13.10 9.80
CA GLY A 414 -14.03 -11.65 10.02
C GLY A 414 -12.70 -10.99 10.35
N SER A 415 -11.62 -11.75 10.65
CA SER A 415 -10.34 -11.15 11.03
C SER A 415 -9.67 -10.37 9.90
N HIS A 416 -8.94 -9.33 10.25
CA HIS A 416 -8.27 -8.43 9.31
C HIS A 416 -7.41 -9.18 8.27
N VAL A 417 -6.54 -10.08 8.71
CA VAL A 417 -5.62 -10.82 7.82
C VAL A 417 -6.39 -11.69 6.82
N ARG A 418 -7.48 -12.35 7.26
CA ARG A 418 -8.26 -13.24 6.39
C ARG A 418 -9.12 -12.46 5.41
N ARG A 419 -9.59 -11.27 5.79
CA ARG A 419 -10.28 -10.35 4.88
C ARG A 419 -9.32 -9.71 3.88
N ALA A 420 -8.20 -9.15 4.36
CA ALA A 420 -7.24 -8.46 3.50
C ALA A 420 -6.58 -9.35 2.44
N ASN A 421 -6.49 -10.67 2.71
CA ASN A 421 -5.97 -11.66 1.78
C ASN A 421 -6.63 -13.02 2.02
N PRO A 422 -7.82 -13.26 1.44
CA PRO A 422 -8.58 -14.47 1.68
C PRO A 422 -7.94 -15.74 1.12
N ARG A 423 -6.93 -15.63 0.25
CA ARG A 423 -6.27 -16.75 -0.39
C ARG A 423 -7.30 -17.67 -1.07
N ASP A 424 -7.35 -18.94 -0.67
CA ASP A 424 -8.33 -19.93 -1.14
C ASP A 424 -9.61 -20.00 -0.29
N ALA A 425 -9.76 -19.15 0.73
CA ALA A 425 -10.90 -19.21 1.68
C ALA A 425 -12.28 -19.09 1.02
N LEU A 426 -12.36 -18.42 -0.13
CA LEU A 426 -13.60 -18.19 -0.86
C LEU A 426 -13.95 -19.32 -1.84
N ALA A 427 -13.13 -20.38 -1.92
CA ALA A 427 -13.40 -21.53 -2.78
C ALA A 427 -14.77 -22.16 -2.43
N PRO A 428 -15.71 -22.32 -3.39
CA PRO A 428 -17.02 -22.84 -3.13
C PRO A 428 -16.99 -24.34 -2.79
N LYS A 429 -16.00 -25.05 -3.31
CA LYS A 429 -15.79 -26.48 -3.06
C LYS A 429 -14.42 -26.72 -2.45
N ASP A 430 -14.29 -27.86 -1.75
CA ASP A 430 -13.02 -28.30 -1.17
C ASP A 430 -12.28 -29.27 -2.10
N ASP A 431 -12.18 -28.92 -3.37
CA ASP A 431 -11.35 -29.61 -4.36
C ASP A 431 -10.16 -28.73 -4.78
N GLN A 432 -9.16 -29.35 -5.36
CA GLN A 432 -7.92 -28.69 -5.73
C GLN A 432 -8.16 -27.58 -6.77
N GLU A 433 -8.96 -27.83 -7.78
CA GLU A 433 -9.24 -26.88 -8.86
C GLU A 433 -9.92 -25.61 -8.33
N SER A 434 -10.96 -25.76 -7.50
CA SER A 434 -11.63 -24.61 -6.87
C SER A 434 -10.67 -23.80 -6.00
N ARG A 435 -9.82 -24.44 -5.19
CA ARG A 435 -8.86 -23.77 -4.33
C ARG A 435 -7.81 -23.01 -5.13
N GLU A 436 -7.23 -23.62 -6.16
CA GLU A 436 -6.22 -22.99 -7.02
C GLU A 436 -6.80 -21.80 -7.78
N THR A 437 -8.01 -21.95 -8.32
CA THR A 437 -8.72 -20.87 -9.03
C THR A 437 -8.96 -19.65 -8.13
N LEU A 438 -9.47 -19.88 -6.91
CA LEU A 438 -9.75 -18.77 -5.99
C LEU A 438 -8.49 -18.18 -5.38
N LEU A 439 -7.44 -18.97 -5.15
CA LEU A 439 -6.13 -18.45 -4.77
C LEU A 439 -5.56 -17.54 -5.85
N GLN A 440 -5.65 -17.94 -7.10
CA GLN A 440 -5.20 -17.11 -8.22
C GLN A 440 -6.02 -15.84 -8.37
N ALA A 441 -7.34 -15.92 -8.24
CA ALA A 441 -8.21 -14.75 -8.20
C ALA A 441 -7.83 -13.79 -7.08
N ALA A 442 -7.60 -14.30 -5.87
CA ALA A 442 -7.14 -13.48 -4.75
C ALA A 442 -5.76 -12.83 -5.01
N ASN A 443 -4.85 -13.53 -5.69
CA ASN A 443 -3.54 -13.02 -6.03
C ASN A 443 -3.57 -11.86 -7.05
N ASN A 444 -4.63 -11.74 -7.86
CA ASN A 444 -4.82 -10.61 -8.77
C ASN A 444 -5.14 -9.30 -8.06
N HIS A 445 -5.48 -9.33 -6.78
CA HIS A 445 -5.75 -8.17 -5.94
C HIS A 445 -4.62 -7.86 -4.94
N ARG A 446 -3.50 -8.57 -5.03
CA ARG A 446 -2.39 -8.36 -4.08
C ARG A 446 -1.75 -6.99 -4.26
N ILE A 447 -1.43 -6.38 -3.14
CA ILE A 447 -0.73 -5.09 -3.04
C ILE A 447 0.63 -5.30 -2.37
N LEU A 448 1.67 -4.61 -2.85
CA LEU A 448 3.00 -4.66 -2.24
C LEU A 448 3.13 -3.52 -1.22
N ARG A 449 3.10 -3.85 0.07
CA ARG A 449 3.09 -2.86 1.15
C ARG A 449 4.49 -2.37 1.50
N ARG A 450 4.62 -1.06 1.75
CA ARG A 450 5.87 -0.37 2.11
C ARG A 450 5.69 0.64 3.24
N GLY A 451 4.56 0.55 3.95
CA GLY A 451 4.22 1.44 5.06
C GLY A 451 5.20 1.35 6.24
N ARG A 452 5.21 2.41 7.04
CA ARG A 452 5.94 2.49 8.31
C ARG A 452 5.07 3.18 9.36
N LYS A 453 5.29 2.84 10.61
CA LYS A 453 4.64 3.55 11.70
C LYS A 453 5.24 4.94 11.89
N PHE A 454 4.42 5.84 12.40
CA PHE A 454 4.83 7.19 12.83
C PHE A 454 4.38 7.44 14.28
N GLY A 455 5.04 8.40 14.90
CA GLY A 455 4.76 8.77 16.28
C GLY A 455 5.44 7.84 17.31
N PRO A 456 5.47 8.27 18.57
CA PRO A 456 6.23 7.57 19.62
C PRO A 456 5.57 6.24 20.02
N LYS A 457 6.40 5.30 20.47
CA LYS A 457 5.91 4.07 21.10
C LYS A 457 5.17 4.42 22.40
N ILE A 458 4.02 3.81 22.61
CA ILE A 458 3.26 3.94 23.86
C ILE A 458 3.91 3.09 24.95
N ALA A 459 4.03 3.65 26.16
CA ALA A 459 4.65 2.95 27.28
C ALA A 459 3.71 1.89 27.88
N ASP A 460 2.45 2.26 28.13
CA ASP A 460 1.39 1.35 28.53
C ASP A 460 0.27 1.39 27.47
N PRO A 461 0.04 0.27 26.76
CA PRO A 461 -0.95 0.25 25.69
C PRO A 461 -2.40 0.41 26.17
N LYS A 462 -2.66 0.44 27.47
CA LYS A 462 -3.98 0.64 28.06
C LYS A 462 -4.23 2.07 28.53
N VAL A 463 -3.22 2.93 28.49
CA VAL A 463 -3.30 4.33 28.94
C VAL A 463 -3.09 5.24 27.74
N ASP A 464 -4.08 6.08 27.44
CA ASP A 464 -3.92 7.11 26.42
C ASP A 464 -2.97 8.19 26.93
N ASP A 465 -1.90 8.42 26.20
CA ASP A 465 -0.90 9.46 26.48
C ASP A 465 -1.09 10.72 25.62
N GLU A 466 -2.25 10.82 24.91
CA GLU A 466 -2.67 11.93 24.06
C GLU A 466 -1.68 12.26 22.92
N ARG A 467 -0.78 11.35 22.56
CA ARG A 467 0.22 11.56 21.52
C ARG A 467 -0.19 10.89 20.23
N ASP A 468 -0.14 11.65 19.13
CA ASP A 468 -0.42 11.14 17.79
C ASP A 468 0.55 10.03 17.40
N ARG A 469 -0.03 8.90 16.97
CA ARG A 469 0.70 7.74 16.44
C ARG A 469 -0.16 6.98 15.44
N GLY A 470 0.50 6.23 14.59
CA GLY A 470 -0.22 5.41 13.62
C GLY A 470 0.69 4.79 12.57
N LEU A 471 0.08 4.49 11.45
CA LEU A 471 0.73 3.88 10.31
C LEU A 471 0.61 4.82 9.10
N LEU A 472 1.74 5.22 8.53
CA LEU A 472 1.74 5.70 7.17
C LEU A 472 1.65 4.46 6.27
N PHE A 473 0.41 4.08 5.97
CA PHE A 473 0.14 2.97 5.07
C PHE A 473 0.56 3.37 3.66
N MET A 474 1.40 2.56 3.06
CA MET A 474 1.84 2.73 1.68
C MET A 474 1.76 1.38 0.97
N CYS A 475 1.18 1.34 -0.22
CA CYS A 475 1.23 0.15 -1.05
C CYS A 475 1.41 0.49 -2.53
N LEU A 476 2.15 -0.38 -3.20
CA LEU A 476 2.42 -0.34 -4.64
C LEU A 476 1.44 -1.25 -5.34
N ASN A 477 0.93 -0.78 -6.45
CA ASN A 477 0.01 -1.49 -7.34
C ASN A 477 -0.02 -0.82 -8.71
N THR A 478 -0.44 -1.54 -9.74
CA THR A 478 -0.52 -1.01 -11.11
C THR A 478 -1.96 -0.69 -11.52
N ASP A 479 -2.92 -1.24 -10.79
CA ASP A 479 -4.35 -0.98 -10.98
C ASP A 479 -4.98 -0.69 -9.63
N ILE A 480 -5.11 0.61 -9.31
CA ILE A 480 -5.62 1.10 -8.03
C ILE A 480 -7.02 0.54 -7.74
N ALA A 481 -7.90 0.52 -8.75
CA ALA A 481 -9.28 0.09 -8.61
C ALA A 481 -9.38 -1.42 -8.35
N ARG A 482 -8.64 -2.23 -9.10
CA ARG A 482 -8.66 -3.69 -9.00
C ARG A 482 -7.91 -4.20 -7.77
N GLN A 483 -6.89 -3.50 -7.31
CA GLN A 483 -6.04 -3.91 -6.20
C GLN A 483 -6.46 -3.21 -4.90
N PHE A 484 -6.02 -2.00 -4.64
CA PHE A 484 -6.25 -1.33 -3.35
C PHE A 484 -7.75 -1.07 -3.08
N GLU A 485 -8.47 -0.41 -4.00
CA GLU A 485 -9.88 -0.07 -3.79
C GLU A 485 -10.73 -1.32 -3.65
N PHE A 486 -10.47 -2.36 -4.47
CA PHE A 486 -11.18 -3.63 -4.39
C PHE A 486 -10.99 -4.32 -3.03
N VAL A 487 -9.75 -4.41 -2.54
CA VAL A 487 -9.47 -5.02 -1.21
C VAL A 487 -10.23 -4.28 -0.12
N GLN A 488 -10.17 -2.95 -0.12
CA GLN A 488 -10.83 -2.16 0.93
C GLN A 488 -12.36 -2.26 0.84
N GLN A 489 -12.93 -2.06 -0.34
CA GLN A 489 -14.38 -2.07 -0.54
C GLN A 489 -14.98 -3.46 -0.44
N THR A 490 -14.43 -4.41 -1.22
CA THR A 490 -15.09 -5.71 -1.47
C THR A 490 -14.78 -6.72 -0.39
N TRP A 491 -13.60 -6.63 0.24
CA TRP A 491 -13.19 -7.58 1.25
C TRP A 491 -13.25 -7.01 2.68
N LEU A 492 -12.61 -5.87 2.93
CA LEU A 492 -12.54 -5.33 4.29
C LEU A 492 -13.88 -4.77 4.75
N LEU A 493 -14.51 -3.91 3.97
CA LEU A 493 -15.72 -3.19 4.38
C LEU A 493 -17.02 -3.81 3.89
N ASN A 494 -16.99 -4.95 3.21
CA ASN A 494 -18.19 -5.66 2.79
C ASN A 494 -18.82 -6.42 3.98
N PRO A 495 -20.03 -6.05 4.43
CA PRO A 495 -20.68 -6.73 5.56
C PRO A 495 -21.13 -8.16 5.23
N ALA A 496 -21.17 -8.53 3.95
CA ALA A 496 -21.52 -9.86 3.46
C ALA A 496 -20.30 -10.66 2.97
N PHE A 497 -19.10 -10.35 3.47
CA PHE A 497 -17.88 -11.06 3.08
C PHE A 497 -17.92 -12.53 3.49
N ALA A 498 -17.63 -13.44 2.55
CA ALA A 498 -17.64 -14.89 2.75
C ALA A 498 -18.99 -15.38 3.32
N THR A 499 -18.98 -15.89 4.55
CA THR A 499 -20.19 -16.39 5.25
C THR A 499 -20.66 -15.44 6.35
N LEU A 500 -20.18 -14.20 6.36
CA LEU A 500 -20.54 -13.19 7.35
C LEU A 500 -21.80 -12.42 6.92
N PHE A 501 -22.46 -11.84 7.90
CA PHE A 501 -23.60 -10.96 7.69
C PHE A 501 -23.57 -9.84 8.73
N GLY A 502 -23.48 -8.61 8.26
CA GLY A 502 -23.46 -7.42 9.14
C GLY A 502 -22.15 -7.18 9.88
N GLU A 503 -21.07 -7.88 9.51
CA GLU A 503 -19.73 -7.70 10.08
C GLU A 503 -18.76 -7.14 9.03
N VAL A 504 -17.99 -6.14 9.41
CA VAL A 504 -16.92 -5.56 8.57
C VAL A 504 -15.56 -5.83 9.20
N ASP A 505 -14.50 -5.35 8.57
CA ASP A 505 -13.15 -5.49 9.12
C ASP A 505 -13.06 -4.86 10.53
N PRO A 506 -12.62 -5.63 11.54
CA PRO A 506 -12.66 -5.17 12.93
C PRO A 506 -11.53 -4.20 13.28
N LEU A 507 -10.55 -4.02 12.41
CA LEU A 507 -9.44 -3.09 12.62
C LEU A 507 -9.67 -1.76 11.90
N LEU A 508 -10.07 -1.82 10.64
CA LEU A 508 -10.25 -0.63 9.78
C LEU A 508 -11.71 -0.15 9.75
N GLY A 509 -12.67 -1.04 9.97
CA GLY A 509 -14.09 -0.74 9.85
C GLY A 509 -14.63 0.12 11.01
N PRO A 510 -15.87 0.62 10.87
CA PRO A 510 -16.57 1.26 11.97
C PRO A 510 -16.89 0.27 13.10
N ALA A 511 -17.25 0.81 14.24
CA ALA A 511 -17.70 0.01 15.37
C ALA A 511 -18.84 -0.95 14.98
N GLY A 512 -18.79 -2.17 15.49
CA GLY A 512 -19.79 -3.20 15.20
C GLY A 512 -19.44 -4.55 15.80
N PRO A 513 -20.25 -5.58 15.54
CA PRO A 513 -20.00 -6.92 16.04
C PRO A 513 -18.92 -7.63 15.22
N MET A 514 -18.19 -8.52 15.88
CA MET A 514 -17.33 -9.53 15.25
C MET A 514 -17.59 -10.90 15.88
N THR A 515 -17.77 -11.91 15.04
CA THR A 515 -17.95 -13.29 15.49
C THR A 515 -16.63 -14.05 15.51
N ILE A 516 -16.28 -14.56 16.68
CA ILE A 516 -15.16 -15.50 16.89
C ILE A 516 -15.75 -16.90 17.05
N ARG A 517 -15.31 -17.83 16.22
CA ARG A 517 -15.78 -19.23 16.26
C ARG A 517 -14.97 -20.06 17.24
N GLU A 518 -15.66 -20.76 18.11
CA GLU A 518 -15.12 -21.83 18.96
C GLU A 518 -16.00 -23.08 18.80
N LYS A 519 -15.47 -24.25 19.10
CA LYS A 519 -16.27 -25.47 19.13
C LYS A 519 -16.68 -25.78 20.57
N PRO A 520 -17.99 -25.89 20.84
CA PRO A 520 -19.16 -25.78 19.95
C PRO A 520 -19.74 -24.35 19.83
N LEU A 521 -19.13 -23.35 20.44
CA LEU A 521 -19.69 -22.03 20.63
C LEU A 521 -19.27 -21.02 19.53
N ARG A 522 -20.02 -19.93 19.48
CA ARG A 522 -19.63 -18.70 18.82
C ARG A 522 -19.66 -17.58 19.85
N ARG A 523 -18.61 -16.75 19.84
CA ARG A 523 -18.54 -15.60 20.73
C ARG A 523 -18.63 -14.33 19.88
N THR A 524 -19.44 -13.39 20.33
CA THR A 524 -19.52 -12.08 19.70
C THR A 524 -18.75 -11.08 20.54
N VAL A 525 -17.85 -10.36 19.93
CA VAL A 525 -17.14 -9.22 20.52
C VAL A 525 -17.63 -7.94 19.86
N ASP A 526 -17.73 -6.87 20.66
CA ASP A 526 -18.10 -5.55 20.19
C ASP A 526 -16.81 -4.78 19.90
N VAL A 527 -16.45 -4.67 18.63
CA VAL A 527 -15.30 -3.88 18.20
C VAL A 527 -15.66 -2.40 18.10
N ARG A 528 -14.70 -1.53 18.37
CA ARG A 528 -14.85 -0.08 18.24
C ARG A 528 -14.06 0.41 17.04
N THR A 529 -14.23 1.65 16.65
CA THR A 529 -13.39 2.30 15.65
C THR A 529 -12.03 2.59 16.28
N TYR A 530 -10.97 1.98 15.77
CA TYR A 530 -9.60 2.08 16.28
C TYR A 530 -8.69 2.89 15.36
N VAL A 531 -9.07 3.08 14.12
CA VAL A 531 -8.28 3.73 13.09
C VAL A 531 -9.02 4.94 12.54
N GLN A 532 -8.29 6.05 12.39
CA GLN A 532 -8.79 7.30 11.82
C GLN A 532 -7.93 7.69 10.64
N LEU A 533 -8.54 8.11 9.54
CA LEU A 533 -7.82 8.61 8.37
C LEU A 533 -7.49 10.10 8.57
N ALA A 534 -6.23 10.43 8.71
CA ALA A 534 -5.76 11.81 8.85
C ALA A 534 -5.37 12.46 7.51
N GLY A 535 -5.23 11.69 6.46
CA GLY A 535 -4.94 12.15 5.11
C GLY A 535 -4.59 10.99 4.19
N GLY A 536 -4.61 11.23 2.90
CA GLY A 536 -4.24 10.23 1.92
C GLY A 536 -4.48 10.68 0.50
N ASP A 537 -3.79 10.06 -0.45
CA ASP A 537 -4.13 10.13 -1.87
C ASP A 537 -3.36 9.07 -2.68
N TYR A 538 -3.54 9.12 -3.99
CA TYR A 538 -2.84 8.31 -4.97
C TYR A 538 -1.67 9.07 -5.56
N PHE A 539 -0.52 8.42 -5.61
CA PHE A 539 0.71 8.97 -6.16
C PHE A 539 1.20 8.10 -7.32
N PHE A 540 1.84 8.71 -8.28
CA PHE A 540 2.66 8.02 -9.26
C PHE A 540 4.10 7.95 -8.74
N LEU A 541 4.65 6.75 -8.64
CA LEU A 541 6.05 6.48 -8.33
C LEU A 541 6.78 6.25 -9.65
N PRO A 542 7.45 7.26 -10.22
CA PRO A 542 8.10 7.13 -11.53
C PRO A 542 9.33 6.24 -11.48
N SER A 543 9.70 5.69 -12.64
CA SER A 543 11.00 5.06 -12.85
C SER A 543 12.13 6.10 -12.82
N MET A 544 13.38 5.65 -12.79
CA MET A 544 14.55 6.55 -12.84
C MET A 544 14.62 7.30 -14.18
N ALA A 545 14.20 6.66 -15.28
CA ALA A 545 14.08 7.32 -16.57
C ALA A 545 12.98 8.39 -16.56
N ALA A 546 11.82 8.07 -16.01
CA ALA A 546 10.71 9.02 -15.87
C ALA A 546 11.10 10.21 -14.96
N LEU A 547 11.87 10.00 -13.89
CA LEU A 547 12.37 11.09 -13.05
C LEU A 547 13.26 12.08 -13.83
N ARG A 548 14.17 11.56 -14.68
CA ARG A 548 15.00 12.42 -15.53
C ARG A 548 14.17 13.22 -16.54
N TYR A 549 13.11 12.60 -17.08
CA TYR A 549 12.16 13.27 -17.95
C TYR A 549 11.42 14.39 -17.22
N LEU A 550 10.88 14.12 -16.02
CA LEU A 550 10.11 15.09 -15.23
C LEU A 550 10.96 16.27 -14.74
N ALA A 551 12.25 16.06 -14.52
CA ALA A 551 13.17 17.13 -14.13
C ALA A 551 13.40 18.17 -15.25
N LEU A 552 13.01 17.88 -16.48
CA LEU A 552 13.12 18.77 -17.64
C LEU A 552 11.77 19.35 -18.13
N LEU A 553 10.73 19.31 -17.28
CA LEU A 553 9.44 19.95 -17.54
C LEU A 553 9.49 21.47 -17.39
#